data_4205c9f6399c9d6db073516fc79024fd
#
_entry.id   4205c9f6399c9d6db073516fc79024fd
#
_cell.length_a   1.000
_cell.length_b   1.000
_cell.length_c   1.000
_cell.angle_alpha   90.00
_cell.angle_beta   90.00
_cell.angle_gamma   90.00
#
_symmetry.space_group_name_H-M   'P 1'
#
loop_
_entity.id
_entity.type
_entity.pdbx_description
1 polymer ?
#
loop_
_entity_poly.entity_id
_entity_poly.type
_entity_poly.pdbx_seq_one_letter_code
_entity_poly.pdbx_strand_id
1 'polypeptide(L)'
;MSTSRVKLTKSFIDQLELTPAIYRDSEIIGFAIRVNNSYKTYIVEKKVKGKSIRCKLGDYEKITLEDARILAQQKLKELTDSNSLSIKNNKILKNSLNEKIDQPYLKEAFQVYINHHELKERTLADYKEVIEKYLIDLSELKLIDITEHMIEEKYIQLSQYSYAKANLSMRVLRAVYRFSIMYYQNKNCEVIIPKINPVNLLKKKQLWEEIPPRRNYIDVDNLTKWVQAIIEYKGRGQENETNKDFLLTLILTGLFRNECESLHWKNIDLVKGTLSFINPYNNVYYKIYMGNFLWHLMKKRRMQNKGEWVFPSVKSESGHIINISKFRKKINEQCNLSFTFQDLRRTFYFVLNHLINKPLASKRTDQYEEKLDVKNIAHVQDIRNRMNKVEQ
;
A
#
# COMPACT_ATOMS: atom_id res chain seq x y z
N MET A 1 27.97 31.43 29.25
CA MET A 1 28.77 30.57 28.39
C MET A 1 28.76 31.14 26.96
N SER A 2 29.92 31.60 26.49
CA SER A 2 30.10 32.18 25.17
C SER A 2 29.90 31.06 24.13
N THR A 3 28.82 31.14 23.32
CA THR A 3 28.56 30.19 22.23
C THR A 3 29.47 30.55 21.08
N SER A 4 30.64 29.89 20.98
CA SER A 4 31.54 30.03 19.85
C SER A 4 30.82 29.59 18.56
N ARG A 5 30.84 30.46 17.53
CA ARG A 5 30.36 30.17 16.19
C ARG A 5 31.48 29.57 15.38
N VAL A 6 31.15 28.61 14.52
CA VAL A 6 32.11 27.87 13.70
C VAL A 6 31.67 27.97 12.25
N LYS A 7 32.58 28.10 11.32
CA LYS A 7 32.27 27.99 9.90
C LYS A 7 31.86 26.54 9.61
N LEU A 8 30.58 26.31 9.32
CA LEU A 8 30.08 25.00 8.95
C LEU A 8 30.56 24.65 7.54
N THR A 9 31.40 23.63 7.42
CA THR A 9 31.82 23.04 6.14
C THR A 9 31.42 21.58 6.12
N LYS A 10 31.32 20.98 4.93
CA LYS A 10 30.98 19.57 4.81
C LYS A 10 31.94 18.69 5.61
N SER A 11 33.26 18.92 5.44
CA SER A 11 34.29 18.18 6.17
C SER A 11 34.19 18.34 7.70
N PHE A 12 33.87 19.55 8.19
CA PHE A 12 33.64 19.78 9.61
C PHE A 12 32.44 18.97 10.11
N ILE A 13 31.32 19.00 9.38
CA ILE A 13 30.10 18.31 9.77
C ILE A 13 30.27 16.79 9.73
N ASP A 14 31.01 16.27 8.76
CA ASP A 14 31.30 14.83 8.66
C ASP A 14 32.09 14.30 9.88
N GLN A 15 33.04 15.11 10.37
CA GLN A 15 33.89 14.78 11.51
C GLN A 15 33.20 14.91 12.89
N LEU A 16 32.00 15.50 12.97
CA LEU A 16 31.29 15.62 14.22
C LEU A 16 30.84 14.26 14.74
N GLU A 17 31.24 13.92 15.94
CA GLU A 17 30.73 12.76 16.67
C GLU A 17 29.24 12.90 16.98
N LEU A 18 28.53 11.77 17.02
CA LEU A 18 27.10 11.72 17.32
C LEU A 18 26.81 11.93 18.82
N THR A 19 27.28 13.05 19.34
CA THR A 19 27.01 13.52 20.72
C THR A 19 26.05 14.70 20.69
N PRO A 20 25.08 14.79 21.60
CA PRO A 20 24.09 15.87 21.60
C PRO A 20 24.74 17.26 21.72
N ALA A 21 24.77 18.01 20.61
CA ALA A 21 25.34 19.34 20.54
C ALA A 21 24.67 20.20 19.46
N ILE A 22 24.84 21.52 19.53
CA ILE A 22 24.41 22.48 18.50
C ILE A 22 25.59 23.35 18.10
N TYR A 23 26.00 23.25 16.86
CA TYR A 23 27.06 24.05 16.25
C TYR A 23 26.45 25.14 15.39
N ARG A 24 26.72 26.40 15.69
CA ARG A 24 26.15 27.58 15.05
C ARG A 24 27.08 28.09 13.96
N ASP A 25 26.50 28.37 12.78
CA ASP A 25 27.29 28.89 11.67
C ASP A 25 27.81 30.33 11.95
N SER A 26 29.03 30.57 11.52
CA SER A 26 29.63 31.90 11.58
C SER A 26 29.23 32.77 10.39
N GLU A 27 28.86 32.20 9.24
CA GLU A 27 28.50 32.90 8.00
C GLU A 27 27.03 33.34 7.99
N ILE A 28 26.12 32.45 8.42
CA ILE A 28 24.69 32.77 8.47
C ILE A 28 24.21 32.79 9.91
N ILE A 29 24.02 34.00 10.43
CA ILE A 29 23.55 34.20 11.79
C ILE A 29 22.14 33.60 11.96
N GLY A 30 22.02 32.63 12.88
CA GLY A 30 20.78 31.93 13.11
C GLY A 30 20.69 30.57 12.43
N PHE A 31 21.64 30.23 11.55
CA PHE A 31 21.77 28.87 11.02
C PHE A 31 22.65 28.01 11.95
N ALA A 32 22.29 26.74 12.10
CA ALA A 32 23.04 25.81 12.93
C ALA A 32 22.81 24.38 12.49
N ILE A 33 23.72 23.50 12.89
CA ILE A 33 23.52 22.04 12.83
C ILE A 33 23.35 21.51 14.24
N ARG A 34 22.31 20.72 14.44
CA ARG A 34 22.05 19.98 15.67
C ARG A 34 22.45 18.54 15.48
N VAL A 35 23.30 18.05 16.36
CA VAL A 35 23.69 16.65 16.44
C VAL A 35 22.94 15.99 17.58
N ASN A 36 22.42 14.79 17.33
CA ASN A 36 21.86 13.89 18.33
C ASN A 36 22.65 12.58 18.34
N ASN A 37 22.31 11.65 19.22
CA ASN A 37 22.97 10.34 19.31
C ASN A 37 22.86 9.47 18.05
N SER A 38 21.98 9.83 17.10
CA SER A 38 21.69 8.98 15.93
C SER A 38 21.68 9.72 14.60
N TYR A 39 21.59 11.05 14.60
CA TYR A 39 21.47 11.83 13.35
C TYR A 39 21.89 13.30 13.52
N LYS A 40 22.23 13.94 12.39
CA LYS A 40 22.55 15.34 12.27
C LYS A 40 21.44 16.07 11.51
N THR A 41 21.03 17.26 11.99
CA THR A 41 19.89 18.01 11.44
C THR A 41 20.23 19.48 11.30
N TYR A 42 19.96 20.08 10.14
CA TYR A 42 20.04 21.52 9.95
C TYR A 42 18.84 22.23 10.57
N ILE A 43 19.12 23.29 11.31
CA ILE A 43 18.12 24.09 12.01
C ILE A 43 18.37 25.59 11.84
N VAL A 44 17.31 26.37 11.99
CA VAL A 44 17.38 27.83 12.15
C VAL A 44 16.93 28.18 13.55
N GLU A 45 17.69 29.05 14.21
CA GLU A 45 17.39 29.63 15.55
C GLU A 45 17.27 31.14 15.44
N LYS A 46 16.17 31.73 15.90
CA LYS A 46 15.97 33.17 15.96
C LYS A 46 15.23 33.57 17.22
N LYS A 47 15.67 34.67 17.84
CA LYS A 47 15.00 35.23 19.01
C LYS A 47 13.92 36.22 18.53
N VAL A 48 12.66 35.92 18.80
CA VAL A 48 11.50 36.75 18.45
C VAL A 48 10.73 37.07 19.71
N LYS A 49 10.54 38.36 20.01
CA LYS A 49 9.85 38.84 21.22
C LYS A 49 10.34 38.16 22.52
N GLY A 50 11.63 38.00 22.66
CA GLY A 50 12.24 37.39 23.86
C GLY A 50 12.25 35.86 23.89
N LYS A 51 11.51 35.19 23.03
CA LYS A 51 11.48 33.74 22.92
C LYS A 51 12.36 33.24 21.77
N SER A 52 13.11 32.18 22.02
CA SER A 52 13.93 31.53 20.98
C SER A 52 13.06 30.55 20.15
N ILE A 53 12.94 30.84 18.86
CA ILE A 53 12.23 29.97 17.91
C ILE A 53 13.28 29.11 17.19
N ARG A 54 13.04 27.80 17.14
CA ARG A 54 13.85 26.84 16.38
C ARG A 54 13.02 26.16 15.34
N CYS A 55 13.47 26.18 14.08
CA CYS A 55 12.84 25.49 12.97
C CYS A 55 13.79 24.46 12.37
N LYS A 56 13.34 23.23 12.17
CA LYS A 56 14.06 22.21 11.42
C LYS A 56 14.00 22.55 9.93
N LEU A 57 15.17 22.51 9.24
CA LEU A 57 15.27 22.69 7.78
C LEU A 57 15.30 21.35 7.06
N GLY A 58 16.05 20.39 7.58
CA GLY A 58 16.15 19.05 7.01
C GLY A 58 17.26 18.23 7.67
N ASP A 59 17.30 16.94 7.34
CA ASP A 59 18.33 16.02 7.83
C ASP A 59 19.59 16.12 6.97
N TYR A 60 20.78 16.03 7.58
CA TYR A 60 22.07 16.17 6.90
C TYR A 60 22.23 15.20 5.72
N GLU A 61 21.68 13.99 5.85
CA GLU A 61 21.76 12.96 4.80
C GLU A 61 20.85 13.24 3.60
N LYS A 62 19.87 14.15 3.74
CA LYS A 62 18.83 14.39 2.73
C LYS A 62 18.98 15.67 1.96
N ILE A 63 19.67 16.66 2.50
CA ILE A 63 19.88 17.97 1.86
C ILE A 63 21.35 18.38 1.96
N THR A 64 21.84 19.04 0.91
CA THR A 64 23.22 19.54 0.89
C THR A 64 23.38 20.75 1.83
N LEU A 65 24.61 21.03 2.24
CA LEU A 65 24.90 22.22 3.07
C LEU A 65 24.53 23.53 2.34
N GLU A 66 24.69 23.56 1.02
CA GLU A 66 24.35 24.73 0.19
C GLU A 66 22.83 24.95 0.14
N ASP A 67 22.05 23.89 -0.11
CA ASP A 67 20.59 23.96 -0.06
C ASP A 67 20.10 24.36 1.34
N ALA A 68 20.70 23.77 2.39
CA ALA A 68 20.37 24.13 3.76
C ALA A 68 20.65 25.61 4.08
N ARG A 69 21.69 26.21 3.52
CA ARG A 69 21.99 27.64 3.63
C ARG A 69 20.97 28.52 2.94
N ILE A 70 20.55 28.13 1.72
CA ILE A 70 19.49 28.83 0.98
C ILE A 70 18.18 28.81 1.76
N LEU A 71 17.79 27.62 2.21
CA LEU A 71 16.59 27.45 3.06
C LEU A 71 16.67 28.24 4.36
N ALA A 72 17.87 28.29 4.97
CA ALA A 72 18.09 29.07 6.21
C ALA A 72 17.89 30.55 5.96
N GLN A 73 18.44 31.12 4.89
CA GLN A 73 18.28 32.53 4.54
C GLN A 73 16.81 32.87 4.27
N GLN A 74 16.10 32.04 3.51
CA GLN A 74 14.68 32.22 3.24
C GLN A 74 13.88 32.22 4.55
N LYS A 75 14.12 31.23 5.41
CA LYS A 75 13.39 31.10 6.68
C LYS A 75 13.69 32.20 7.66
N LEU A 76 14.94 32.66 7.71
CA LEU A 76 15.34 33.81 8.52
C LEU A 76 14.71 35.11 8.02
N LYS A 77 14.55 35.30 6.71
CA LYS A 77 13.86 36.44 6.11
C LYS A 77 12.37 36.41 6.48
N GLU A 78 11.68 35.28 6.32
CA GLU A 78 10.28 35.09 6.74
C GLU A 78 10.09 35.46 8.22
N LEU A 79 10.96 34.99 9.09
CA LEU A 79 10.93 35.31 10.53
C LEU A 79 11.26 36.76 10.85
N THR A 80 11.89 37.52 9.91
CA THR A 80 12.16 38.96 10.05
C THR A 80 10.97 39.77 9.57
N ASP A 81 10.40 39.43 8.44
CA ASP A 81 9.30 40.17 7.80
C ASP A 81 8.02 40.05 8.61
N SER A 82 7.77 38.89 9.26
CA SER A 82 6.70 38.74 10.23
C SER A 82 6.81 39.63 11.45
N ASN A 83 8.00 40.12 11.77
CA ASN A 83 8.22 41.09 12.86
C ASN A 83 7.96 42.56 12.47
N SER A 84 8.19 42.95 11.22
CA SER A 84 7.96 44.30 10.72
C SER A 84 6.50 44.59 10.43
N LEU A 85 5.71 43.57 10.04
CA LEU A 85 4.30 43.69 9.79
C LEU A 85 3.42 43.65 11.05
N SER A 86 3.97 43.14 12.19
CA SER A 86 3.17 42.91 13.40
C SER A 86 2.97 44.17 14.28
N ILE A 87 3.64 45.29 14.02
CA ILE A 87 3.56 46.48 14.87
C ILE A 87 2.57 47.53 14.33
N LYS A 88 2.31 47.58 13.02
CA LYS A 88 1.33 48.56 12.46
C LYS A 88 -0.02 47.96 12.09
N ASN A 89 -0.14 46.65 11.88
CA ASN A 89 -1.37 46.01 11.39
C ASN A 89 -2.16 45.24 12.47
N ASN A 90 -1.68 45.13 13.72
CA ASN A 90 -2.41 44.41 14.78
C ASN A 90 -3.72 45.07 15.22
N LYS A 91 -4.05 46.30 14.75
CA LYS A 91 -5.34 46.94 15.02
C LYS A 91 -6.27 46.95 13.82
N ILE A 92 -5.74 46.88 12.58
CA ILE A 92 -6.53 46.85 11.36
C ILE A 92 -6.76 45.41 10.92
N LEU A 93 -5.77 44.51 11.11
CA LEU A 93 -5.88 43.10 10.82
C LEU A 93 -6.69 42.27 11.82
N LYS A 94 -6.90 42.79 13.06
CA LYS A 94 -7.86 42.18 14.00
C LYS A 94 -9.32 42.35 13.58
N ASN A 95 -9.62 43.34 12.74
CA ASN A 95 -10.98 43.56 12.23
C ASN A 95 -11.21 42.99 10.81
N SER A 96 -10.16 42.66 10.05
CA SER A 96 -10.28 42.02 8.74
C SER A 96 -9.80 40.56 8.69
N LEU A 97 -9.13 40.06 9.75
CA LEU A 97 -8.75 38.64 9.94
C LEU A 97 -9.74 37.91 10.86
N ASN A 98 -10.94 38.44 11.03
CA ASN A 98 -12.13 37.66 11.34
C ASN A 98 -12.73 36.96 10.10
N GLU A 99 -12.05 36.94 8.98
CA GLU A 99 -12.16 35.80 8.09
C GLU A 99 -11.62 34.61 8.87
N LYS A 100 -12.56 33.91 9.52
CA LYS A 100 -12.39 32.57 10.07
C LYS A 100 -11.52 31.81 9.10
N ILE A 101 -10.27 31.48 9.49
CA ILE A 101 -9.51 30.43 8.81
C ILE A 101 -10.40 29.21 8.95
N ASP A 102 -11.14 28.90 7.90
CA ASP A 102 -12.19 27.92 7.97
C ASP A 102 -11.50 26.56 8.14
N GLN A 103 -11.69 26.01 9.34
CA GLN A 103 -11.11 24.72 9.71
C GLN A 103 -11.69 23.68 8.75
N PRO A 104 -10.86 22.88 8.04
CA PRO A 104 -11.36 21.97 7.04
C PRO A 104 -12.23 20.88 7.66
N TYR A 105 -13.35 20.62 7.02
CA TYR A 105 -14.15 19.45 7.30
C TYR A 105 -13.41 18.17 6.88
N LEU A 106 -13.74 17.04 7.52
CA LEU A 106 -13.10 15.76 7.17
C LEU A 106 -13.29 15.42 5.67
N LYS A 107 -14.47 15.68 5.11
CA LYS A 107 -14.74 15.47 3.68
C LYS A 107 -13.87 16.32 2.76
N GLU A 108 -13.60 17.57 3.13
CA GLU A 108 -12.75 18.47 2.37
C GLU A 108 -11.27 18.04 2.46
N ALA A 109 -10.82 17.70 3.67
CA ALA A 109 -9.48 17.18 3.89
C ALA A 109 -9.24 15.86 3.14
N PHE A 110 -10.26 15.00 3.06
CA PHE A 110 -10.23 13.78 2.25
C PHE A 110 -10.12 14.11 0.75
N GLN A 111 -10.87 15.09 0.24
CA GLN A 111 -10.78 15.51 -1.16
C GLN A 111 -9.37 16.02 -1.49
N VAL A 112 -8.77 16.83 -0.61
CA VAL A 112 -7.38 17.29 -0.78
C VAL A 112 -6.41 16.10 -0.73
N TYR A 113 -6.62 15.14 0.17
CA TYR A 113 -5.80 13.94 0.28
C TYR A 113 -5.79 13.13 -1.02
N ILE A 114 -6.96 12.82 -1.60
CA ILE A 114 -7.02 12.04 -2.84
C ILE A 114 -6.46 12.77 -4.06
N ASN A 115 -6.52 14.10 -4.11
CA ASN A 115 -5.96 14.91 -5.17
C ASN A 115 -4.41 14.96 -5.14
N HIS A 116 -3.80 14.68 -3.98
CA HIS A 116 -2.34 14.65 -3.79
C HIS A 116 -1.73 13.25 -3.81
N HIS A 117 -2.55 12.22 -3.96
CA HIS A 117 -2.09 10.82 -3.97
C HIS A 117 -2.61 10.10 -5.20
N GLU A 118 -1.72 9.48 -5.96
CA GLU A 118 -2.10 8.58 -7.06
C GLU A 118 -2.59 7.25 -6.49
N LEU A 119 -3.89 7.17 -6.19
CA LEU A 119 -4.52 5.96 -5.71
C LEU A 119 -5.03 5.12 -6.88
N LYS A 120 -4.85 3.80 -6.80
CA LYS A 120 -5.48 2.88 -7.75
C LYS A 120 -7.00 3.02 -7.65
N GLU A 121 -7.73 2.95 -8.77
CA GLU A 121 -9.20 3.12 -8.83
C GLU A 121 -9.95 2.34 -7.76
N ARG A 122 -9.59 1.09 -7.56
CA ARG A 122 -10.22 0.26 -6.51
C ARG A 122 -9.99 0.81 -5.11
N THR A 123 -8.77 1.24 -4.81
CA THR A 123 -8.45 1.84 -3.51
C THR A 123 -9.20 3.14 -3.30
N LEU A 124 -9.29 3.95 -4.36
CA LEU A 124 -10.06 5.19 -4.33
C LEU A 124 -11.55 4.93 -4.06
N ALA A 125 -12.13 3.93 -4.73
CA ALA A 125 -13.54 3.54 -4.52
C ALA A 125 -13.77 3.04 -3.08
N ASP A 126 -12.87 2.19 -2.55
CA ASP A 126 -12.95 1.69 -1.17
C ASP A 126 -12.80 2.84 -0.15
N TYR A 127 -11.95 3.84 -0.43
CA TYR A 127 -11.77 5.01 0.45
C TYR A 127 -12.96 5.96 0.41
N LYS A 128 -13.55 6.18 -0.77
CA LYS A 128 -14.80 6.93 -0.91
C LYS A 128 -15.95 6.26 -0.15
N GLU A 129 -16.12 4.94 -0.32
CA GLU A 129 -17.13 4.19 0.45
C GLU A 129 -16.93 4.38 1.96
N VAL A 130 -15.70 4.44 2.44
CA VAL A 130 -15.41 4.66 3.86
C VAL A 130 -15.93 6.03 4.33
N ILE A 131 -15.62 7.09 3.62
CA ILE A 131 -16.02 8.45 4.02
C ILE A 131 -17.53 8.66 3.86
N GLU A 132 -18.10 8.21 2.75
CA GLU A 132 -19.49 8.47 2.37
C GLU A 132 -20.49 7.57 3.09
N LYS A 133 -20.08 6.39 3.55
CA LYS A 133 -20.98 5.42 4.16
C LYS A 133 -20.66 5.12 5.63
N TYR A 134 -19.39 4.82 5.93
CA TYR A 134 -19.02 4.37 7.29
C TYR A 134 -18.65 5.52 8.22
N LEU A 135 -18.16 6.63 7.69
CA LEU A 135 -17.76 7.82 8.46
C LEU A 135 -18.57 9.06 8.08
N ILE A 136 -19.81 8.88 7.58
CA ILE A 136 -20.65 9.98 7.11
C ILE A 136 -20.90 11.02 8.22
N ASP A 137 -21.15 10.58 9.43
CA ASP A 137 -21.35 11.40 10.62
C ASP A 137 -20.10 12.24 11.00
N LEU A 138 -18.92 11.66 10.84
CA LEU A 138 -17.66 12.36 11.08
C LEU A 138 -17.24 13.23 9.88
N SER A 139 -17.68 12.89 8.68
CA SER A 139 -17.29 13.61 7.46
C SER A 139 -17.78 15.07 7.44
N GLU A 140 -18.87 15.36 8.11
CA GLU A 140 -19.48 16.68 8.26
C GLU A 140 -18.94 17.47 9.46
N LEU A 141 -17.96 16.92 10.18
CA LEU A 141 -17.28 17.60 11.28
C LEU A 141 -15.96 18.20 10.82
N LYS A 142 -15.56 19.30 11.47
CA LYS A 142 -14.24 19.86 11.30
C LYS A 142 -13.19 18.92 11.92
N LEU A 143 -12.02 18.81 11.30
CA LEU A 143 -10.96 17.92 11.81
C LEU A 143 -10.60 18.18 13.28
N ILE A 144 -10.69 19.44 13.73
CA ILE A 144 -10.38 19.82 15.11
C ILE A 144 -11.43 19.35 16.12
N ASP A 145 -12.67 19.17 15.67
CA ASP A 145 -13.81 18.80 16.53
C ASP A 145 -13.94 17.30 16.69
N ILE A 146 -13.23 16.49 15.86
CA ILE A 146 -13.25 15.04 15.95
C ILE A 146 -12.36 14.60 17.12
N THR A 147 -12.99 14.17 18.19
CA THR A 147 -12.33 13.78 19.44
C THR A 147 -11.89 12.31 19.44
N GLU A 148 -10.97 11.97 20.35
CA GLU A 148 -10.58 10.57 20.60
C GLU A 148 -11.77 9.70 21.03
N HIS A 149 -12.71 10.24 21.80
CA HIS A 149 -13.93 9.55 22.23
C HIS A 149 -14.83 9.18 21.05
N MET A 150 -15.08 10.12 20.14
CA MET A 150 -15.87 9.85 18.92
C MET A 150 -15.25 8.77 18.04
N ILE A 151 -13.90 8.73 17.95
CA ILE A 151 -13.18 7.67 17.24
C ILE A 151 -13.39 6.31 17.90
N GLU A 152 -13.29 6.26 19.21
CA GLU A 152 -13.50 5.03 19.98
C GLU A 152 -14.94 4.47 19.80
N GLU A 153 -15.94 5.32 20.00
CA GLU A 153 -17.35 4.95 19.79
C GLU A 153 -17.61 4.46 18.37
N LYS A 154 -17.10 5.21 17.38
CA LYS A 154 -17.25 4.84 15.97
C LYS A 154 -16.57 3.52 15.63
N TYR A 155 -15.40 3.28 16.17
CA TYR A 155 -14.71 2.00 15.99
C TYR A 155 -15.50 0.84 16.57
N ILE A 156 -16.01 0.99 17.82
CA ILE A 156 -16.85 -0.03 18.49
C ILE A 156 -18.10 -0.29 17.66
N GLN A 157 -18.82 0.76 17.24
CA GLN A 157 -20.01 0.66 16.41
C GLN A 157 -19.76 -0.14 15.12
N LEU A 158 -18.69 0.19 14.37
CA LEU A 158 -18.36 -0.49 13.12
C LEU A 158 -17.89 -1.93 13.35
N SER A 159 -17.23 -2.19 14.48
CA SER A 159 -16.74 -3.52 14.86
C SER A 159 -17.87 -4.53 15.10
N GLN A 160 -19.03 -4.06 15.55
CA GLN A 160 -20.23 -4.91 15.72
C GLN A 160 -20.69 -5.53 14.38
N TYR A 161 -20.43 -4.84 13.27
CA TYR A 161 -20.79 -5.33 11.93
C TYR A 161 -19.62 -6.06 11.27
N SER A 162 -18.41 -5.51 11.37
CA SER A 162 -17.22 -6.09 10.74
C SER A 162 -15.93 -5.42 11.22
N TYR A 163 -15.06 -6.15 11.88
CA TYR A 163 -13.70 -5.70 12.22
C TYR A 163 -12.90 -5.26 10.99
N ALA A 164 -13.09 -5.92 9.83
CA ALA A 164 -12.39 -5.56 8.60
C ALA A 164 -12.78 -4.16 8.12
N LYS A 165 -14.08 -3.83 8.18
CA LYS A 165 -14.59 -2.49 7.80
C LYS A 165 -14.19 -1.44 8.83
N ALA A 166 -14.29 -1.75 10.13
CA ALA A 166 -13.83 -0.87 11.20
C ALA A 166 -12.34 -0.52 11.04
N ASN A 167 -11.49 -1.54 10.85
CA ASN A 167 -10.06 -1.36 10.65
C ASN A 167 -9.74 -0.55 9.38
N LEU A 168 -10.44 -0.80 8.27
CA LEU A 168 -10.27 -0.03 7.04
C LEU A 168 -10.63 1.43 7.26
N SER A 169 -11.78 1.70 7.88
CA SER A 169 -12.27 3.04 8.16
C SER A 169 -11.26 3.85 9.00
N MET A 170 -10.73 3.23 10.05
CA MET A 170 -9.73 3.89 10.89
C MET A 170 -8.37 4.06 10.20
N ARG A 171 -7.97 3.16 9.31
CA ARG A 171 -6.75 3.35 8.49
C ARG A 171 -6.89 4.53 7.54
N VAL A 172 -8.03 4.65 6.86
CA VAL A 172 -8.33 5.79 5.97
C VAL A 172 -8.31 7.08 6.76
N LEU A 173 -9.07 7.14 7.86
CA LEU A 173 -9.13 8.31 8.72
C LEU A 173 -7.75 8.72 9.24
N ARG A 174 -6.95 7.76 9.68
CA ARG A 174 -5.57 8.00 10.16
C ARG A 174 -4.67 8.54 9.04
N ALA A 175 -4.83 8.04 7.81
CA ALA A 175 -4.05 8.51 6.67
C ALA A 175 -4.43 9.97 6.31
N VAL A 176 -5.71 10.28 6.25
CA VAL A 176 -6.21 11.64 5.99
C VAL A 176 -5.71 12.62 7.06
N TYR A 177 -5.85 12.28 8.35
CA TYR A 177 -5.31 13.13 9.44
C TYR A 177 -3.82 13.36 9.34
N ARG A 178 -3.04 12.30 9.11
CA ARG A 178 -1.58 12.41 9.00
C ARG A 178 -1.17 13.34 7.85
N PHE A 179 -1.81 13.21 6.71
CA PHE A 179 -1.60 14.09 5.56
C PHE A 179 -2.01 15.52 5.89
N SER A 180 -3.21 15.72 6.46
CA SER A 180 -3.74 17.03 6.79
C SER A 180 -2.87 17.80 7.77
N ILE A 181 -2.35 17.14 8.81
CA ILE A 181 -1.40 17.74 9.75
C ILE A 181 -0.19 18.30 9.01
N MET A 182 0.37 17.56 8.07
CA MET A 182 1.54 18.03 7.29
C MET A 182 1.17 19.11 6.28
N TYR A 183 0.06 18.94 5.56
CA TYR A 183 -0.36 19.82 4.47
C TYR A 183 -0.74 21.21 4.98
N TYR A 184 -1.56 21.29 6.02
CA TYR A 184 -2.04 22.57 6.53
C TYR A 184 -1.00 23.28 7.43
N GLN A 185 -0.12 22.55 8.13
CA GLN A 185 0.99 23.15 8.87
C GLN A 185 1.97 23.90 7.97
N ASN A 186 2.22 23.39 6.76
CA ASN A 186 3.17 24.01 5.84
C ASN A 186 2.64 25.30 5.19
N LYS A 187 1.31 25.52 5.16
CA LYS A 187 0.73 26.68 4.48
C LYS A 187 0.78 27.97 5.28
N ASN A 188 0.64 27.96 6.61
CA ASN A 188 0.48 29.20 7.39
C ASN A 188 1.24 29.25 8.72
N CYS A 189 2.11 28.30 9.06
CA CYS A 189 2.80 28.20 10.37
C CYS A 189 1.86 28.17 11.59
N GLU A 190 0.55 28.24 11.42
CA GLU A 190 -0.46 28.07 12.46
C GLU A 190 -0.98 26.64 12.42
N VAL A 191 -0.97 25.96 13.57
CA VAL A 191 -1.49 24.59 13.69
C VAL A 191 -3.01 24.69 13.71
N ILE A 192 -3.63 24.49 12.56
CA ILE A 192 -5.08 24.50 12.38
C ILE A 192 -5.69 23.13 12.80
N ILE A 193 -4.87 22.09 12.90
CA ILE A 193 -5.30 20.70 13.14
C ILE A 193 -4.63 20.18 14.42
N PRO A 194 -5.29 19.30 15.18
CA PRO A 194 -4.68 18.69 16.36
C PRO A 194 -3.31 18.08 16.02
N LYS A 195 -2.28 18.41 16.80
CA LYS A 195 -0.91 17.89 16.60
C LYS A 195 -0.86 16.37 16.73
N ILE A 196 -1.81 15.79 17.42
CA ILE A 196 -1.93 14.35 17.66
C ILE A 196 -3.11 13.82 16.85
N ASN A 197 -2.84 12.81 16.06
CA ASN A 197 -3.88 12.11 15.31
C ASN A 197 -4.78 11.35 16.28
N PRO A 198 -6.09 11.65 16.36
CA PRO A 198 -6.99 11.06 17.35
C PRO A 198 -7.16 9.54 17.17
N VAL A 199 -6.93 9.02 15.97
CA VAL A 199 -6.99 7.56 15.70
C VAL A 199 -5.88 6.79 16.42
N ASN A 200 -4.82 7.46 16.87
CA ASN A 200 -3.72 6.81 17.60
C ASN A 200 -4.18 6.23 18.94
N LEU A 201 -5.28 6.73 19.50
CA LEU A 201 -5.92 6.20 20.70
C LEU A 201 -6.19 4.69 20.59
N LEU A 202 -6.69 4.21 19.44
CA LEU A 202 -7.03 2.80 19.25
C LEU A 202 -5.83 1.88 19.48
N LYS A 203 -4.63 2.31 19.05
CA LYS A 203 -3.39 1.57 19.32
C LYS A 203 -2.97 1.70 20.78
N LYS A 204 -3.07 2.90 21.36
CA LYS A 204 -2.70 3.20 22.75
C LYS A 204 -3.54 2.39 23.75
N LYS A 205 -4.84 2.27 23.49
CA LYS A 205 -5.77 1.49 24.32
C LYS A 205 -5.85 0.00 23.94
N GLN A 206 -5.06 -0.46 22.95
CA GLN A 206 -5.09 -1.84 22.44
C GLN A 206 -6.47 -2.29 21.91
N LEU A 207 -7.28 -1.34 21.45
CA LEU A 207 -8.61 -1.62 20.90
C LEU A 207 -8.56 -2.10 19.44
N TRP A 208 -7.41 -1.96 18.79
CA TRP A 208 -7.24 -2.32 17.39
C TRP A 208 -7.22 -3.84 17.22
N GLU A 209 -8.34 -4.38 16.75
CA GLU A 209 -8.50 -5.82 16.59
C GLU A 209 -7.65 -6.36 15.44
N GLU A 210 -6.85 -7.37 15.71
CA GLU A 210 -6.07 -8.06 14.69
C GLU A 210 -6.92 -9.13 14.02
N ILE A 211 -7.14 -8.95 12.71
CA ILE A 211 -7.83 -9.95 11.90
C ILE A 211 -6.80 -10.99 11.46
N PRO A 212 -6.94 -12.24 11.89
CA PRO A 212 -6.01 -13.28 11.49
C PRO A 212 -6.03 -13.45 9.96
N PRO A 213 -4.87 -13.65 9.32
CA PRO A 213 -4.82 -13.91 7.90
C PRO A 213 -5.57 -15.19 7.56
N ARG A 214 -6.38 -15.14 6.51
CA ARG A 214 -7.06 -16.34 6.00
C ARG A 214 -6.01 -17.37 5.58
N ARG A 215 -6.13 -18.60 6.09
CA ARG A 215 -5.22 -19.71 5.80
C ARG A 215 -5.89 -20.83 5.01
N ASN A 216 -7.07 -20.56 4.44
CA ASN A 216 -7.82 -21.55 3.69
C ASN A 216 -7.06 -21.95 2.42
N TYR A 217 -6.96 -23.23 2.17
CA TYR A 217 -6.50 -23.87 0.95
C TYR A 217 -7.36 -25.12 0.70
N ILE A 218 -7.32 -25.64 -0.49
CA ILE A 218 -8.00 -26.90 -0.85
C ILE A 218 -7.02 -28.03 -0.51
N ASP A 219 -7.37 -28.92 0.40
CA ASP A 219 -6.55 -30.10 0.69
C ASP A 219 -6.51 -31.08 -0.49
N VAL A 220 -5.60 -32.04 -0.44
CA VAL A 220 -5.32 -32.93 -1.58
C VAL A 220 -6.55 -33.77 -1.98
N ASP A 221 -7.35 -34.23 -1.01
CA ASP A 221 -8.53 -35.05 -1.28
C ASP A 221 -9.65 -34.23 -1.94
N ASN A 222 -9.85 -33.03 -1.46
CA ASN A 222 -10.83 -32.11 -2.02
C ASN A 222 -10.35 -31.48 -3.35
N LEU A 223 -9.03 -31.41 -3.58
CA LEU A 223 -8.46 -30.91 -4.83
C LEU A 223 -8.88 -31.80 -6.02
N THR A 224 -8.86 -33.13 -5.83
CA THR A 224 -9.32 -34.07 -6.86
C THR A 224 -10.79 -33.84 -7.20
N LYS A 225 -11.66 -33.71 -6.17
CA LYS A 225 -13.10 -33.40 -6.38
C LYS A 225 -13.31 -32.08 -7.10
N TRP A 226 -12.50 -31.06 -6.76
CA TRP A 226 -12.59 -29.76 -7.37
C TRP A 226 -12.17 -29.77 -8.85
N VAL A 227 -11.06 -30.44 -9.18
CA VAL A 227 -10.61 -30.61 -10.57
C VAL A 227 -11.66 -31.37 -11.39
N GLN A 228 -12.20 -32.45 -10.83
CA GLN A 228 -13.25 -33.25 -11.48
C GLN A 228 -14.51 -32.40 -11.72
N ALA A 229 -14.94 -31.59 -10.77
CA ALA A 229 -16.09 -30.69 -10.93
C ALA A 229 -15.87 -29.68 -12.08
N ILE A 230 -14.64 -29.19 -12.27
CA ILE A 230 -14.32 -28.31 -13.39
C ILE A 230 -14.38 -29.08 -14.74
N ILE A 231 -13.77 -30.27 -14.80
CA ILE A 231 -13.74 -31.08 -16.03
C ILE A 231 -15.16 -31.47 -16.43
N GLU A 232 -15.96 -31.94 -15.50
CA GLU A 232 -17.34 -32.43 -15.73
C GLU A 232 -18.37 -31.30 -15.90
N TYR A 233 -18.02 -30.06 -15.66
CA TYR A 233 -18.94 -28.93 -15.80
C TYR A 233 -19.46 -28.82 -17.25
N LYS A 234 -20.74 -29.10 -17.45
CA LYS A 234 -21.41 -29.16 -18.77
C LYS A 234 -22.00 -27.82 -19.23
N GLY A 235 -21.45 -26.70 -18.81
CA GLY A 235 -21.87 -25.38 -19.29
C GLY A 235 -21.63 -25.24 -20.81
N ARG A 236 -22.65 -24.79 -21.55
CA ARG A 236 -22.52 -24.58 -22.99
C ARG A 236 -21.83 -23.25 -23.30
N GLY A 237 -21.01 -23.23 -24.37
CA GLY A 237 -20.39 -22.02 -24.94
C GLY A 237 -18.92 -21.82 -24.58
N GLN A 238 -18.22 -21.11 -25.45
CA GLN A 238 -16.77 -20.84 -25.38
C GLN A 238 -16.36 -20.11 -24.11
N GLU A 239 -17.24 -19.28 -23.56
CA GLU A 239 -16.99 -18.55 -22.30
C GLU A 239 -16.77 -19.51 -21.11
N ASN A 240 -17.56 -20.60 -21.03
CA ASN A 240 -17.41 -21.59 -19.97
C ASN A 240 -16.09 -22.36 -20.07
N GLU A 241 -15.68 -22.73 -21.29
CA GLU A 241 -14.37 -23.36 -21.52
C GLU A 241 -13.22 -22.41 -21.15
N THR A 242 -13.34 -21.11 -21.48
CA THR A 242 -12.36 -20.11 -21.07
C THR A 242 -12.28 -19.98 -19.54
N ASN A 243 -13.41 -20.01 -18.85
CA ASN A 243 -13.45 -19.92 -17.38
C ASN A 243 -12.89 -21.19 -16.70
N LYS A 244 -13.14 -22.39 -17.27
CA LYS A 244 -12.51 -23.63 -16.79
C LYS A 244 -11.00 -23.56 -16.89
N ASP A 245 -10.51 -23.26 -18.09
CA ASP A 245 -9.08 -23.19 -18.39
C ASP A 245 -8.37 -22.12 -17.54
N PHE A 246 -9.06 -21.02 -17.24
CA PHE A 246 -8.56 -19.99 -16.34
C PHE A 246 -8.39 -20.50 -14.90
N LEU A 247 -9.40 -21.20 -14.35
CA LEU A 247 -9.29 -21.76 -12.99
C LEU A 247 -8.18 -22.81 -12.90
N LEU A 248 -8.04 -23.67 -13.93
CA LEU A 248 -6.96 -24.65 -14.01
C LEU A 248 -5.60 -23.97 -14.12
N THR A 249 -5.50 -22.88 -14.88
CA THR A 249 -4.24 -22.11 -14.97
C THR A 249 -3.87 -21.50 -13.63
N LEU A 250 -4.83 -20.92 -12.89
CA LEU A 250 -4.56 -20.35 -11.55
C LEU A 250 -3.99 -21.39 -10.58
N ILE A 251 -4.61 -22.59 -10.51
CA ILE A 251 -4.15 -23.61 -9.57
C ILE A 251 -2.81 -24.23 -10.00
N LEU A 252 -2.50 -24.25 -11.29
CA LEU A 252 -1.26 -24.84 -11.83
C LEU A 252 -0.07 -23.88 -11.82
N THR A 253 -0.32 -22.57 -11.72
CA THR A 253 0.74 -21.56 -11.78
C THR A 253 0.90 -20.80 -10.48
N GLY A 254 -0.13 -20.74 -9.65
CA GLY A 254 -0.17 -19.90 -8.46
C GLY A 254 -0.15 -18.40 -8.76
N LEU A 255 -0.44 -17.96 -9.99
CA LEU A 255 -0.55 -16.55 -10.36
C LEU A 255 -1.61 -15.83 -9.53
N PHE A 256 -1.46 -14.51 -9.35
CA PHE A 256 -2.57 -13.69 -8.88
C PHE A 256 -3.69 -13.67 -9.91
N ARG A 257 -4.93 -13.49 -9.45
CA ARG A 257 -6.10 -13.47 -10.34
C ARG A 257 -5.93 -12.46 -11.47
N ASN A 258 -5.55 -11.24 -11.18
CA ASN A 258 -5.36 -10.19 -12.18
C ASN A 258 -4.22 -10.48 -13.16
N GLU A 259 -3.13 -11.11 -12.73
CA GLU A 259 -2.04 -11.55 -13.61
C GLU A 259 -2.51 -12.61 -14.61
N CYS A 260 -3.34 -13.53 -14.13
CA CYS A 260 -3.92 -14.56 -14.99
C CYS A 260 -5.03 -13.99 -15.90
N GLU A 261 -5.88 -13.06 -15.40
CA GLU A 261 -6.92 -12.38 -16.20
C GLU A 261 -6.31 -11.64 -17.40
N SER A 262 -5.19 -10.93 -17.17
CA SER A 262 -4.47 -10.16 -18.19
C SER A 262 -3.30 -10.93 -18.82
N LEU A 263 -3.32 -12.25 -18.81
CA LEU A 263 -2.27 -13.07 -19.41
C LEU A 263 -2.28 -12.94 -20.93
N HIS A 264 -1.16 -12.48 -21.49
CA HIS A 264 -1.01 -12.22 -22.90
C HIS A 264 -0.17 -13.34 -23.56
N TRP A 265 -0.46 -13.70 -24.82
CA TRP A 265 0.29 -14.72 -25.54
C TRP A 265 1.78 -14.41 -25.73
N LYS A 266 2.18 -13.12 -25.75
CA LYS A 266 3.60 -12.73 -25.76
C LYS A 266 4.38 -13.21 -24.53
N ASN A 267 3.68 -13.53 -23.45
CA ASN A 267 4.25 -14.02 -22.20
C ASN A 267 4.41 -15.56 -22.18
N ILE A 268 3.95 -16.25 -23.24
CA ILE A 268 3.96 -17.73 -23.34
C ILE A 268 4.85 -18.17 -24.51
N ASP A 269 5.89 -18.92 -24.18
CA ASP A 269 6.74 -19.59 -25.16
C ASP A 269 6.37 -21.07 -25.19
N LEU A 270 5.56 -21.46 -26.18
CA LEU A 270 5.11 -22.85 -26.35
C LEU A 270 6.24 -23.79 -26.80
N VAL A 271 7.30 -23.27 -27.44
CA VAL A 271 8.44 -24.07 -27.87
C VAL A 271 9.31 -24.46 -26.67
N LYS A 272 9.62 -23.46 -25.82
CA LYS A 272 10.38 -23.68 -24.57
C LYS A 272 9.53 -24.20 -23.43
N GLY A 273 8.19 -24.24 -23.58
CA GLY A 273 7.29 -24.63 -22.52
C GLY A 273 7.32 -23.69 -21.32
N THR A 274 7.40 -22.37 -21.54
CA THR A 274 7.55 -21.39 -20.45
C THR A 274 6.49 -20.31 -20.49
N LEU A 275 6.11 -19.83 -19.30
CA LEU A 275 5.26 -18.68 -19.06
C LEU A 275 6.05 -17.65 -18.28
N SER A 276 6.00 -16.40 -18.68
CA SER A 276 6.73 -15.30 -18.06
C SER A 276 5.79 -14.16 -17.68
N PHE A 277 6.08 -13.48 -16.57
CA PHE A 277 5.33 -12.31 -16.13
C PHE A 277 6.20 -11.40 -15.25
N ILE A 278 5.76 -10.15 -15.11
CA ILE A 278 6.38 -9.18 -14.22
C ILE A 278 5.44 -8.99 -13.02
N ASN A 279 5.94 -9.21 -11.82
CA ASN A 279 5.16 -8.96 -10.62
C ASN A 279 4.96 -7.45 -10.44
N PRO A 280 3.70 -6.96 -10.39
CA PRO A 280 3.41 -5.53 -10.31
C PRO A 280 3.76 -4.88 -8.97
N TYR A 281 4.10 -5.66 -7.93
CA TYR A 281 4.43 -5.15 -6.60
C TYR A 281 5.93 -4.87 -6.41
N ASN A 282 6.80 -5.71 -7.00
CA ASN A 282 8.25 -5.59 -6.84
C ASN A 282 8.99 -5.38 -8.17
N ASN A 283 8.26 -5.34 -9.28
CA ASN A 283 8.77 -5.20 -10.64
C ASN A 283 9.81 -6.28 -11.05
N VAL A 284 9.73 -7.46 -10.39
CA VAL A 284 10.60 -8.59 -10.67
C VAL A 284 10.01 -9.45 -11.78
N TYR A 285 10.89 -9.90 -12.69
CA TYR A 285 10.53 -10.82 -13.77
C TYR A 285 10.55 -12.27 -13.28
N TYR A 286 9.46 -12.97 -13.48
CA TYR A 286 9.29 -14.37 -13.14
C TYR A 286 9.10 -15.22 -14.38
N LYS A 287 9.64 -16.43 -14.33
CA LYS A 287 9.50 -17.43 -15.37
C LYS A 287 9.06 -18.76 -14.76
N ILE A 288 7.94 -19.28 -15.24
CA ILE A 288 7.38 -20.56 -14.84
C ILE A 288 7.54 -21.54 -16.01
N TYR A 289 8.07 -22.72 -15.75
CA TYR A 289 8.07 -23.81 -16.72
C TYR A 289 6.75 -24.54 -16.66
N MET A 290 6.08 -24.67 -17.80
CA MET A 290 4.81 -25.37 -17.91
C MET A 290 5.05 -26.89 -17.90
N GLY A 291 4.23 -27.61 -17.14
CA GLY A 291 4.20 -29.01 -17.31
C GLY A 291 3.28 -29.46 -18.41
N ASN A 292 3.27 -30.77 -18.65
CA ASN A 292 2.59 -31.36 -19.79
C ASN A 292 1.12 -30.93 -19.86
N PHE A 293 0.38 -31.01 -18.76
CA PHE A 293 -1.02 -30.62 -18.73
C PHE A 293 -1.21 -29.13 -19.07
N LEU A 294 -0.51 -28.22 -18.37
CA LEU A 294 -0.62 -26.79 -18.63
C LEU A 294 -0.15 -26.44 -20.06
N TRP A 295 0.89 -27.09 -20.54
CA TRP A 295 1.39 -26.89 -21.90
C TRP A 295 0.34 -27.32 -22.95
N HIS A 296 -0.28 -28.49 -22.78
CA HIS A 296 -1.35 -28.95 -23.67
C HIS A 296 -2.59 -28.04 -23.62
N LEU A 297 -2.94 -27.57 -22.39
CA LEU A 297 -4.00 -26.60 -22.19
C LEU A 297 -3.72 -25.31 -23.00
N MET A 298 -2.52 -24.74 -22.85
CA MET A 298 -2.12 -23.54 -23.59
C MET A 298 -2.06 -23.75 -25.09
N LYS A 299 -1.55 -24.89 -25.55
CA LYS A 299 -1.53 -25.26 -26.98
C LYS A 299 -2.94 -25.37 -27.56
N LYS A 300 -3.87 -26.07 -26.89
CA LYS A 300 -5.28 -26.15 -27.26
C LYS A 300 -5.91 -24.75 -27.35
N ARG A 301 -5.71 -23.93 -26.34
CA ARG A 301 -6.23 -22.55 -26.33
C ARG A 301 -5.67 -21.70 -27.46
N ARG A 302 -4.38 -21.83 -27.79
CA ARG A 302 -3.77 -21.08 -28.88
C ARG A 302 -4.34 -21.44 -30.24
N MET A 303 -4.73 -22.71 -30.43
CA MET A 303 -5.41 -23.15 -31.65
C MET A 303 -6.82 -22.57 -31.77
N GLN A 304 -7.52 -22.42 -30.66
CA GLN A 304 -8.90 -21.91 -30.59
C GLN A 304 -8.98 -20.39 -30.63
N ASN A 305 -7.93 -19.69 -30.15
CA ASN A 305 -7.91 -18.25 -30.01
C ASN A 305 -6.62 -17.66 -30.58
N LYS A 306 -6.75 -16.92 -31.69
CA LYS A 306 -5.65 -16.22 -32.37
C LYS A 306 -5.43 -14.78 -31.86
N GLY A 307 -6.29 -14.30 -30.95
CA GLY A 307 -6.19 -12.96 -30.36
C GLY A 307 -4.95 -12.79 -29.47
N GLU A 308 -4.82 -11.63 -28.86
CA GLU A 308 -3.68 -11.26 -28.01
C GLU A 308 -3.75 -11.90 -26.61
N TRP A 309 -4.96 -12.04 -26.06
CA TRP A 309 -5.17 -12.52 -24.69
C TRP A 309 -5.33 -14.04 -24.65
N VAL A 310 -4.78 -14.67 -23.62
CA VAL A 310 -4.96 -16.10 -23.36
C VAL A 310 -6.41 -16.39 -22.96
N PHE A 311 -7.01 -15.49 -22.21
CA PHE A 311 -8.39 -15.58 -21.72
C PHE A 311 -9.22 -14.39 -22.22
N PRO A 312 -9.63 -14.39 -23.50
CA PRO A 312 -10.38 -13.28 -24.07
C PRO A 312 -11.81 -13.21 -23.54
N SER A 313 -12.38 -12.01 -23.54
CA SER A 313 -13.80 -11.77 -23.28
C SER A 313 -14.32 -10.65 -24.17
N VAL A 314 -15.36 -10.94 -24.92
CA VAL A 314 -16.08 -9.93 -25.72
C VAL A 314 -16.97 -9.01 -24.89
N LYS A 315 -17.24 -9.38 -23.63
CA LYS A 315 -18.08 -8.62 -22.71
C LYS A 315 -17.32 -7.59 -21.91
N SER A 316 -15.99 -7.63 -21.94
CA SER A 316 -15.11 -6.74 -21.19
C SER A 316 -14.48 -5.73 -22.12
N GLU A 317 -14.50 -4.45 -21.75
CA GLU A 317 -13.81 -3.37 -22.46
C GLU A 317 -12.30 -3.61 -22.56
N SER A 318 -11.70 -4.33 -21.61
CA SER A 318 -10.29 -4.70 -21.62
C SER A 318 -9.94 -5.80 -22.62
N GLY A 319 -10.93 -6.42 -23.27
CA GLY A 319 -10.75 -7.53 -24.20
C GLY A 319 -10.41 -8.88 -23.56
N HIS A 320 -10.19 -8.94 -22.25
CA HIS A 320 -9.92 -10.16 -21.49
C HIS A 320 -10.95 -10.40 -20.38
N ILE A 321 -10.98 -11.60 -19.82
CA ILE A 321 -11.91 -11.91 -18.73
C ILE A 321 -11.63 -11.06 -17.50
N ILE A 322 -12.72 -10.62 -16.85
CA ILE A 322 -12.69 -9.93 -15.57
C ILE A 322 -13.73 -10.57 -14.66
N ASN A 323 -13.33 -10.93 -13.45
CA ASN A 323 -14.22 -11.33 -12.36
C ASN A 323 -15.20 -12.49 -12.69
N ILE A 324 -14.69 -13.68 -12.88
CA ILE A 324 -15.49 -14.90 -13.06
C ILE A 324 -16.07 -15.46 -11.74
N SER A 325 -16.38 -14.59 -10.76
CA SER A 325 -16.89 -15.02 -9.45
C SER A 325 -18.18 -15.83 -9.51
N LYS A 326 -19.04 -15.54 -10.49
CA LYS A 326 -20.27 -16.31 -10.72
C LYS A 326 -19.97 -17.76 -11.14
N PHE A 327 -19.00 -17.93 -12.05
CA PHE A 327 -18.58 -19.26 -12.48
C PHE A 327 -17.91 -20.03 -11.34
N ARG A 328 -17.01 -19.38 -10.59
CA ARG A 328 -16.38 -19.97 -9.39
C ARG A 328 -17.42 -20.45 -8.36
N LYS A 329 -18.48 -19.67 -8.12
CA LYS A 329 -19.58 -20.08 -7.20
C LYS A 329 -20.27 -21.36 -7.69
N LYS A 330 -20.54 -21.48 -8.98
CA LYS A 330 -21.14 -22.70 -9.53
C LYS A 330 -20.25 -23.93 -9.33
N ILE A 331 -18.93 -23.80 -9.53
CA ILE A 331 -17.99 -24.89 -9.25
C ILE A 331 -17.96 -25.22 -7.76
N ASN A 332 -17.95 -24.21 -6.88
CA ASN A 332 -18.02 -24.40 -5.43
C ASN A 332 -19.27 -25.20 -5.01
N GLU A 333 -20.43 -24.85 -5.56
CA GLU A 333 -21.70 -25.50 -5.31
C GLU A 333 -21.67 -26.95 -5.80
N GLN A 334 -21.12 -27.22 -7.00
CA GLN A 334 -21.04 -28.56 -7.59
C GLN A 334 -20.16 -29.52 -6.76
N CYS A 335 -19.07 -29.03 -6.17
CA CYS A 335 -18.16 -29.85 -5.37
C CYS A 335 -18.37 -29.70 -3.85
N ASN A 336 -19.35 -28.91 -3.43
CA ASN A 336 -19.63 -28.58 -2.02
C ASN A 336 -18.39 -28.05 -1.27
N LEU A 337 -17.62 -27.21 -1.95
CA LEU A 337 -16.43 -26.53 -1.39
C LEU A 337 -16.62 -25.03 -1.40
N SER A 338 -16.06 -24.33 -0.40
CA SER A 338 -16.06 -22.87 -0.38
C SER A 338 -14.62 -22.36 -0.47
N PHE A 339 -14.21 -21.88 -1.65
CA PHE A 339 -12.90 -21.29 -1.86
C PHE A 339 -12.97 -19.97 -2.64
N THR A 340 -11.94 -19.16 -2.50
CA THR A 340 -11.72 -17.91 -3.25
C THR A 340 -10.57 -18.10 -4.24
N PHE A 341 -10.37 -17.15 -5.17
CA PHE A 341 -9.20 -17.18 -6.07
C PHE A 341 -7.88 -17.15 -5.31
N GLN A 342 -7.83 -16.46 -4.17
CA GLN A 342 -6.66 -16.43 -3.32
C GLN A 342 -6.37 -17.79 -2.66
N ASP A 343 -7.41 -18.59 -2.40
CA ASP A 343 -7.25 -19.94 -1.84
C ASP A 343 -6.65 -20.90 -2.87
N LEU A 344 -6.92 -20.72 -4.19
CA LEU A 344 -6.26 -21.48 -5.25
C LEU A 344 -4.74 -21.22 -5.25
N ARG A 345 -4.34 -19.96 -5.12
CA ARG A 345 -2.92 -19.61 -5.00
C ARG A 345 -2.31 -20.23 -3.74
N ARG A 346 -3.01 -20.19 -2.59
CA ARG A 346 -2.54 -20.84 -1.35
C ARG A 346 -2.43 -22.35 -1.51
N THR A 347 -3.39 -22.96 -2.21
CA THR A 347 -3.36 -24.40 -2.54
C THR A 347 -2.13 -24.75 -3.37
N PHE A 348 -1.82 -23.97 -4.41
CA PHE A 348 -0.61 -24.17 -5.20
C PHE A 348 0.65 -24.18 -4.33
N TYR A 349 0.81 -23.17 -3.46
CA TYR A 349 1.98 -23.11 -2.57
C TYR A 349 1.98 -24.20 -1.50
N PHE A 350 0.82 -24.56 -0.97
CA PHE A 350 0.69 -25.68 -0.02
C PHE A 350 1.14 -26.98 -0.66
N VAL A 351 0.65 -27.31 -1.84
CA VAL A 351 1.01 -28.53 -2.59
C VAL A 351 2.51 -28.51 -2.95
N LEU A 352 3.01 -27.36 -3.43
CA LEU A 352 4.43 -27.19 -3.74
C LEU A 352 5.33 -27.47 -2.54
N ASN A 353 4.97 -26.92 -1.38
CA ASN A 353 5.73 -27.10 -0.14
C ASN A 353 5.64 -28.52 0.42
N HIS A 354 4.47 -29.13 0.34
CA HIS A 354 4.28 -30.52 0.77
C HIS A 354 5.13 -31.48 -0.05
N LEU A 355 5.32 -31.19 -1.34
CA LEU A 355 6.14 -32.01 -2.22
C LEU A 355 7.65 -31.76 -2.04
N ILE A 356 8.04 -30.56 -1.63
CA ILE A 356 9.46 -30.21 -1.45
C ILE A 356 9.99 -30.61 -0.06
N ASN A 357 9.12 -31.10 0.86
CA ASN A 357 9.48 -31.48 2.24
C ASN A 357 10.27 -30.40 3.01
N LYS A 358 10.03 -29.13 2.74
CA LYS A 358 10.63 -28.01 3.49
C LYS A 358 9.58 -27.34 4.38
N PRO A 359 9.79 -27.27 5.70
CA PRO A 359 8.93 -26.48 6.56
C PRO A 359 9.07 -25.01 6.16
N LEU A 360 7.98 -24.40 5.73
CA LEU A 360 7.88 -22.96 5.52
C LEU A 360 7.97 -22.27 6.88
N ALA A 361 9.13 -21.69 7.17
CA ALA A 361 9.21 -20.68 8.20
C ALA A 361 8.25 -19.54 7.83
N SER A 362 7.36 -19.17 8.75
CA SER A 362 6.23 -18.25 8.61
C SER A 362 6.64 -16.79 8.39
N LYS A 363 7.28 -16.47 7.27
CA LYS A 363 7.59 -15.08 6.90
C LYS A 363 7.15 -14.82 5.47
N ARG A 364 6.20 -13.89 5.32
CA ARG A 364 5.72 -13.20 4.11
C ARG A 364 5.93 -13.91 2.76
N THR A 365 4.83 -14.21 2.10
CA THR A 365 4.73 -14.77 0.75
C THR A 365 5.67 -14.13 -0.29
N ASP A 366 6.12 -12.91 -0.06
CA ASP A 366 6.95 -12.12 -0.97
C ASP A 366 8.43 -12.54 -1.01
N GLN A 367 8.93 -13.24 0.03
CA GLN A 367 10.31 -13.73 0.09
C GLN A 367 10.53 -15.12 -0.54
N TYR A 368 9.46 -15.82 -0.94
CA TYR A 368 9.55 -17.17 -1.52
C TYR A 368 9.73 -17.17 -3.03
N GLU A 369 9.49 -16.06 -3.68
CA GLU A 369 9.58 -15.94 -5.14
C GLU A 369 11.03 -15.95 -5.64
N GLU A 370 12.00 -15.52 -4.85
CA GLU A 370 13.45 -15.52 -5.22
C GLU A 370 14.11 -16.90 -5.22
N LYS A 371 13.49 -17.92 -4.60
CA LYS A 371 14.11 -19.26 -4.44
C LYS A 371 13.46 -20.37 -5.26
N LEU A 372 12.65 -20.04 -6.26
CA LEU A 372 12.20 -21.00 -7.27
C LEU A 372 13.32 -21.25 -8.30
N ASP A 373 14.47 -21.69 -7.81
CA ASP A 373 15.59 -22.11 -8.63
C ASP A 373 15.27 -23.44 -9.35
N VAL A 374 15.85 -23.62 -10.51
CA VAL A 374 15.65 -24.68 -11.52
C VAL A 374 15.58 -26.11 -10.93
N LYS A 375 16.17 -26.38 -9.77
CA LYS A 375 16.13 -27.68 -9.08
C LYS A 375 14.77 -28.05 -8.49
N ASN A 376 13.88 -27.07 -8.25
CA ASN A 376 12.54 -27.33 -7.73
C ASN A 376 11.51 -27.71 -8.81
N ILE A 377 11.89 -27.62 -10.08
CA ILE A 377 11.05 -27.90 -11.26
C ILE A 377 10.74 -29.38 -11.41
N ALA A 378 11.66 -30.26 -11.02
CA ALA A 378 11.44 -31.71 -11.07
C ALA A 378 10.26 -32.16 -10.20
N HIS A 379 10.03 -31.50 -9.06
CA HIS A 379 8.93 -31.82 -8.15
C HIS A 379 7.59 -31.24 -8.62
N VAL A 380 7.58 -30.10 -9.31
CA VAL A 380 6.39 -29.59 -9.99
C VAL A 380 5.97 -30.57 -11.09
N GLN A 381 6.93 -31.23 -11.72
CA GLN A 381 6.69 -32.31 -12.69
C GLN A 381 5.95 -33.50 -12.05
N ASP A 382 6.23 -33.83 -10.80
CA ASP A 382 5.59 -34.94 -10.09
C ASP A 382 4.14 -34.62 -9.66
N ILE A 383 3.84 -33.38 -9.28
CA ILE A 383 2.45 -32.92 -9.09
C ILE A 383 1.65 -33.13 -10.39
N ARG A 384 2.24 -32.80 -11.51
CA ARG A 384 1.65 -32.91 -12.85
C ARG A 384 1.42 -34.37 -13.25
N ASN A 385 2.38 -35.25 -12.94
CA ASN A 385 2.26 -36.68 -13.21
C ASN A 385 1.16 -37.34 -12.38
N ARG A 386 0.94 -36.85 -11.14
CA ARG A 386 -0.18 -37.30 -10.29
C ARG A 386 -1.51 -36.75 -10.73
N MET A 387 -1.57 -35.49 -11.22
CA MET A 387 -2.78 -34.94 -11.83
C MET A 387 -3.13 -35.64 -13.17
N ASN A 388 -2.14 -36.05 -13.98
CA ASN A 388 -2.36 -36.84 -15.20
C ASN A 388 -2.84 -38.25 -14.91
N LYS A 389 -2.59 -38.84 -13.72
CA LYS A 389 -3.15 -40.14 -13.32
C LYS A 389 -4.63 -40.08 -12.95
N VAL A 390 -5.21 -38.93 -12.79
CA VAL A 390 -6.67 -38.73 -12.57
C VAL A 390 -7.43 -38.69 -13.92
N GLU A 391 -6.72 -38.56 -15.04
CA GLU A 391 -7.32 -38.61 -16.41
C GLU A 391 -7.34 -40.01 -17.03
N GLN A 392 -6.76 -41.04 -16.39
CA GLN A 392 -6.87 -42.45 -16.78
C GLN A 392 -7.88 -43.18 -15.86
#